data_58d43a28c5d282debfa4f20a9a73fbc7
#
_entry.id   58d43a28c5d282debfa4f20a9a73fbc7
#
_cell.length_a   1.000
_cell.length_b   1.000
_cell.length_c   1.000
_cell.angle_alpha   90.00
_cell.angle_beta   90.00
_cell.angle_gamma   90.00
#
_symmetry.space_group_name_H-M   'P 1'
#
loop_
_entity.id
_entity.type
_entity.pdbx_description
1 polymer ?
#
loop_
_entity_poly.entity_id
_entity_poly.type
_entity_poly.pdbx_seq_one_letter_code
_entity_poly.pdbx_strand_id
1 'polypeptide(L)'
;MKALLRNLAVVLFSTLLLTALVSAEEIAVIETKFGKIEIQFFEDKAPVHVKNFKDLANKGFYDGTIFHRVIPGFMIQGGDPNTKGDDRSTHGMGGPGYSIKAEFNDTPHKRGILSMARSQDPDSAGSQFFVVVKDSGFLDGQYTAFGKVLTGMAVADQIVNSPRDRRDNPNKRIEMKVKVINR
;
A
#
# COMPACT_ATOMS: atom_id res chain seq x y z
N MET A 1 -13.45 -82.86 -4.63
CA MET A 1 -13.51 -81.90 -3.51
C MET A 1 -12.89 -80.59 -4.03
N LYS A 2 -13.72 -79.57 -4.21
CA LYS A 2 -13.33 -78.32 -4.89
C LYS A 2 -12.97 -77.31 -3.83
N ALA A 3 -11.73 -76.81 -3.80
CA ALA A 3 -11.29 -75.77 -2.92
C ALA A 3 -11.66 -74.38 -3.53
N LEU A 4 -12.40 -73.60 -2.76
CA LEU A 4 -12.81 -72.25 -3.13
C LEU A 4 -11.71 -71.27 -2.72
N LEU A 5 -11.00 -70.68 -3.71
CA LEU A 5 -10.09 -69.56 -3.52
C LEU A 5 -10.93 -68.26 -3.44
N ARG A 6 -10.99 -67.62 -2.31
CA ARG A 6 -11.56 -66.26 -2.15
C ARG A 6 -10.43 -65.26 -2.28
N ASN A 7 -10.42 -64.53 -3.42
CA ASN A 7 -9.58 -63.36 -3.59
C ASN A 7 -10.08 -62.20 -2.74
N LEU A 8 -9.24 -61.76 -1.77
CA LEU A 8 -9.47 -60.58 -0.98
C LEU A 8 -8.72 -59.41 -1.69
N ALA A 9 -9.46 -58.60 -2.43
CA ALA A 9 -8.94 -57.36 -3.00
C ALA A 9 -8.86 -56.29 -1.91
N VAL A 10 -7.66 -55.97 -1.46
CA VAL A 10 -7.40 -54.85 -0.56
C VAL A 10 -7.35 -53.58 -1.42
N VAL A 11 -8.41 -52.79 -1.37
CA VAL A 11 -8.45 -51.44 -1.97
C VAL A 11 -7.74 -50.47 -1.01
N LEU A 12 -6.48 -50.11 -1.34
CA LEU A 12 -5.80 -49.03 -0.66
C LEU A 12 -6.40 -47.69 -1.15
N PHE A 13 -7.22 -47.07 -0.32
CA PHE A 13 -7.69 -45.70 -0.55
C PHE A 13 -6.57 -44.76 -0.09
N SER A 14 -5.73 -44.34 -1.05
CA SER A 14 -4.70 -43.32 -0.85
C SER A 14 -5.41 -41.94 -0.77
N THR A 15 -5.70 -41.47 0.43
CA THR A 15 -6.16 -40.11 0.64
C THR A 15 -4.99 -39.15 0.46
N LEU A 16 -4.90 -38.57 -0.74
CA LEU A 16 -3.97 -37.47 -1.03
C LEU A 16 -4.46 -36.24 -0.26
N LEU A 17 -3.86 -35.96 0.91
CA LEU A 17 -4.06 -34.70 1.61
C LEU A 17 -3.42 -33.59 0.76
N LEU A 18 -4.25 -32.89 0.00
CA LEU A 18 -3.86 -31.65 -0.68
C LEU A 18 -3.77 -30.56 0.38
N THR A 19 -2.60 -30.40 1.00
CA THR A 19 -2.31 -29.25 1.86
C THR A 19 -2.21 -28.04 0.94
N ALA A 20 -3.29 -27.26 0.87
CA ALA A 20 -3.23 -25.94 0.28
C ALA A 20 -2.19 -25.13 1.06
N LEU A 21 -1.06 -24.83 0.44
CA LEU A 21 -0.12 -23.83 0.94
C LEU A 21 -0.87 -22.49 0.92
N VAL A 22 -1.42 -22.09 2.06
CA VAL A 22 -1.89 -20.72 2.25
C VAL A 22 -0.62 -19.87 2.18
N SER A 23 -0.36 -19.27 1.02
CA SER A 23 0.67 -18.25 0.91
C SER A 23 0.31 -17.13 1.87
N ALA A 24 1.18 -16.86 2.83
CA ALA A 24 0.99 -15.74 3.74
C ALA A 24 0.91 -14.45 2.90
N GLU A 25 -0.15 -13.69 3.09
CA GLU A 25 -0.37 -12.43 2.39
C GLU A 25 0.60 -11.38 2.91
N GLU A 26 1.40 -10.77 2.04
CA GLU A 26 2.23 -9.63 2.42
C GLU A 26 1.38 -8.37 2.52
N ILE A 27 1.51 -7.65 3.62
CA ILE A 27 0.87 -6.37 3.85
C ILE A 27 1.91 -5.29 4.19
N ALA A 28 1.60 -4.02 3.92
CA ALA A 28 2.38 -2.92 4.46
C ALA A 28 1.82 -2.46 5.81
N VAL A 29 2.72 -2.09 6.72
CA VAL A 29 2.40 -1.42 7.99
C VAL A 29 3.09 -0.07 8.01
N ILE A 30 2.33 1.01 7.99
CA ILE A 30 2.82 2.39 8.16
C ILE A 30 2.66 2.75 9.64
N GLU A 31 3.78 2.86 10.33
CA GLU A 31 3.83 3.26 11.74
C GLU A 31 4.01 4.78 11.85
N THR A 32 3.20 5.43 12.68
CA THR A 32 3.25 6.87 12.96
C THR A 32 3.07 7.13 14.45
N LYS A 33 3.28 8.38 14.89
CA LYS A 33 2.96 8.79 16.27
C LYS A 33 1.47 8.67 16.65
N PHE A 34 0.58 8.56 15.68
CA PHE A 34 -0.87 8.40 15.90
C PHE A 34 -1.30 6.92 15.92
N GLY A 35 -0.41 6.00 15.56
CA GLY A 35 -0.68 4.57 15.47
C GLY A 35 -0.27 3.99 14.12
N LYS A 36 -0.85 2.84 13.79
CA LYS A 36 -0.53 2.06 12.60
C LYS A 36 -1.65 2.10 11.58
N ILE A 37 -1.27 2.07 10.30
CA ILE A 37 -2.15 1.86 9.16
C ILE A 37 -1.67 0.59 8.46
N GLU A 38 -2.50 -0.44 8.40
CA GLU A 38 -2.21 -1.70 7.69
C GLU A 38 -2.86 -1.66 6.32
N ILE A 39 -2.14 -2.11 5.31
CA ILE A 39 -2.51 -1.99 3.90
C ILE A 39 -2.35 -3.33 3.20
N GLN A 40 -3.41 -3.77 2.55
CA GLN A 40 -3.42 -4.87 1.59
C GLN A 40 -3.03 -4.34 0.21
N PHE A 41 -2.18 -5.08 -0.50
CA PHE A 41 -1.78 -4.73 -1.85
C PHE A 41 -2.74 -5.31 -2.91
N PHE A 42 -2.78 -4.69 -4.08
CA PHE A 42 -3.49 -5.16 -5.27
C PHE A 42 -2.48 -5.70 -6.29
N GLU A 43 -1.88 -6.85 -5.96
CA GLU A 43 -0.82 -7.49 -6.76
C GLU A 43 -1.21 -7.70 -8.23
N ASP A 44 -2.48 -8.11 -8.46
CA ASP A 44 -2.98 -8.42 -9.79
C ASP A 44 -3.30 -7.16 -10.61
N LYS A 45 -3.53 -6.00 -9.95
CA LYS A 45 -3.97 -4.76 -10.61
C LYS A 45 -2.84 -3.78 -10.88
N ALA A 46 -1.81 -3.78 -10.04
CA ALA A 46 -0.70 -2.86 -10.13
C ALA A 46 0.62 -3.51 -9.66
N PRO A 47 1.07 -4.60 -10.30
CA PRO A 47 2.22 -5.38 -9.85
C PRO A 47 3.51 -4.58 -9.79
N VAL A 48 3.75 -3.65 -10.71
CA VAL A 48 4.96 -2.82 -10.73
C VAL A 48 4.95 -1.82 -9.58
N HIS A 49 3.80 -1.18 -9.31
CA HIS A 49 3.66 -0.24 -8.20
C HIS A 49 3.77 -0.95 -6.84
N VAL A 50 3.15 -2.11 -6.69
CA VAL A 50 3.26 -2.93 -5.46
C VAL A 50 4.71 -3.34 -5.23
N LYS A 51 5.37 -3.90 -6.26
CA LYS A 51 6.78 -4.28 -6.14
C LYS A 51 7.67 -3.10 -5.78
N ASN A 52 7.50 -1.96 -6.45
CA ASN A 52 8.27 -0.75 -6.19
C ASN A 52 8.08 -0.27 -4.74
N PHE A 53 6.83 -0.22 -4.25
CA PHE A 53 6.55 0.18 -2.87
C PHE A 53 7.21 -0.76 -1.85
N LYS A 54 7.09 -2.08 -2.06
CA LYS A 54 7.71 -3.11 -1.21
C LYS A 54 9.23 -2.97 -1.19
N ASP A 55 9.86 -2.82 -2.36
CA ASP A 55 11.31 -2.68 -2.48
C ASP A 55 11.82 -1.44 -1.74
N LEU A 56 11.11 -0.31 -1.86
CA LEU A 56 11.45 0.93 -1.15
C LEU A 56 11.25 0.78 0.37
N ALA A 57 10.15 0.17 0.80
CA ALA A 57 9.87 -0.09 2.21
C ALA A 57 10.95 -1.00 2.83
N ASN A 58 11.31 -2.09 2.16
CA ASN A 58 12.32 -3.05 2.63
C ASN A 58 13.74 -2.44 2.69
N LYS A 59 14.02 -1.40 1.91
CA LYS A 59 15.26 -0.61 1.98
C LYS A 59 15.24 0.48 3.06
N GLY A 60 14.14 0.63 3.82
CA GLY A 60 13.97 1.72 4.78
C GLY A 60 13.85 3.10 4.12
N PHE A 61 13.52 3.16 2.83
CA PHE A 61 13.44 4.42 2.08
C PHE A 61 12.43 5.39 2.70
N TYR A 62 11.31 4.88 3.21
CA TYR A 62 10.25 5.70 3.81
C TYR A 62 10.52 6.12 5.26
N ASP A 63 11.49 5.50 5.94
CA ASP A 63 11.77 5.79 7.35
C ASP A 63 12.21 7.25 7.54
N GLY A 64 11.50 7.98 8.39
CA GLY A 64 11.72 9.41 8.64
C GLY A 64 11.13 10.36 7.59
N THR A 65 10.53 9.84 6.49
CA THR A 65 9.67 10.69 5.63
C THR A 65 8.39 11.05 6.39
N ILE A 66 7.68 12.10 5.95
CA ILE A 66 6.44 12.54 6.60
C ILE A 66 5.24 12.49 5.66
N PHE A 67 4.04 12.53 6.24
CA PHE A 67 2.86 12.99 5.51
C PHE A 67 2.98 14.50 5.33
N HIS A 68 3.40 14.95 4.15
CA HIS A 68 3.72 16.35 3.85
C HIS A 68 2.57 17.13 3.23
N ARG A 69 1.49 16.45 2.85
CA ARG A 69 0.28 17.08 2.30
C ARG A 69 -0.95 16.37 2.84
N VAL A 70 -1.79 17.11 3.57
CA VAL A 70 -2.99 16.58 4.21
C VAL A 70 -4.18 17.49 3.89
N ILE A 71 -5.18 16.95 3.18
CA ILE A 71 -6.37 17.71 2.77
C ILE A 71 -7.62 17.04 3.33
N PRO A 72 -8.26 17.60 4.36
CA PRO A 72 -9.53 17.11 4.87
C PRO A 72 -10.57 16.96 3.78
N GLY A 73 -11.28 15.84 3.80
CA GLY A 73 -12.27 15.53 2.77
C GLY A 73 -11.66 15.05 1.45
N PHE A 74 -10.35 14.74 1.40
CA PHE A 74 -9.69 14.22 0.22
C PHE A 74 -8.68 13.11 0.56
N MET A 75 -7.44 13.43 0.98
CA MET A 75 -6.38 12.44 1.15
C MET A 75 -5.28 12.89 2.12
N ILE A 76 -4.41 11.96 2.51
CA ILE A 76 -3.10 12.19 3.11
C ILE A 76 -2.01 11.67 2.17
N GLN A 77 -0.99 12.48 1.88
CA GLN A 77 0.10 12.15 0.94
C GLN A 77 1.45 12.17 1.65
N GLY A 78 2.27 11.17 1.37
CA GLY A 78 3.63 11.02 1.91
C GLY A 78 4.58 10.33 0.94
N GLY A 79 5.73 9.85 1.46
CA GLY A 79 6.71 9.08 0.70
C GLY A 79 7.72 9.89 -0.11
N ASP A 80 7.83 11.20 0.15
CA ASP A 80 8.84 12.08 -0.44
C ASP A 80 10.13 12.07 0.41
N PRO A 81 11.30 11.66 -0.13
CA PRO A 81 12.56 11.64 0.60
C PRO A 81 13.07 13.03 1.03
N ASN A 82 12.71 14.10 0.31
CA ASN A 82 13.07 15.47 0.69
C ASN A 82 12.50 15.86 2.06
N THR A 83 11.42 15.21 2.47
CA THR A 83 10.76 15.48 3.74
C THR A 83 11.52 14.96 4.97
N LYS A 84 12.63 14.23 4.78
CA LYS A 84 13.57 13.91 5.86
C LYS A 84 14.33 15.13 6.36
N GLY A 85 14.52 16.12 5.48
CA GLY A 85 15.09 17.42 5.81
C GLY A 85 14.03 18.43 6.28
N ASP A 86 14.50 19.58 6.76
CA ASP A 86 13.65 20.63 7.33
C ASP A 86 13.20 21.69 6.30
N ASP A 87 13.80 21.68 5.10
CA ASP A 87 13.43 22.61 4.03
C ASP A 87 12.07 22.25 3.42
N ARG A 88 11.03 22.86 3.97
CA ARG A 88 9.65 22.64 3.55
C ARG A 88 9.38 23.11 2.09
N SER A 89 10.25 23.94 1.49
CA SER A 89 10.08 24.40 0.12
C SER A 89 10.25 23.29 -0.90
N THR A 90 11.01 22.24 -0.55
CA THR A 90 11.30 21.07 -1.40
C THR A 90 10.32 19.91 -1.22
N HIS A 91 9.42 19.99 -0.22
CA HIS A 91 8.46 18.94 0.06
C HIS A 91 7.48 18.76 -1.09
N GLY A 92 7.25 17.51 -1.48
CA GLY A 92 6.40 17.11 -2.61
C GLY A 92 7.15 17.00 -3.93
N MET A 93 8.45 17.34 -3.98
CA MET A 93 9.25 17.37 -5.22
C MET A 93 10.21 16.18 -5.35
N GLY A 94 10.43 15.42 -4.30
CA GLY A 94 11.40 14.31 -4.28
C GLY A 94 10.82 13.00 -4.77
N GLY A 95 11.73 12.05 -5.06
CA GLY A 95 11.41 10.70 -5.51
C GLY A 95 12.62 9.77 -5.36
N PRO A 96 12.52 8.51 -5.82
CA PRO A 96 13.55 7.50 -5.63
C PRO A 96 14.71 7.60 -6.63
N GLY A 97 14.72 8.63 -7.51
CA GLY A 97 15.71 8.79 -8.56
C GLY A 97 15.33 8.13 -9.90
N TYR A 98 14.12 7.59 -9.98
CA TYR A 98 13.54 7.00 -11.20
C TYR A 98 12.02 7.15 -11.19
N SER A 99 11.39 6.85 -12.32
CA SER A 99 9.94 6.80 -12.47
C SER A 99 9.49 5.42 -12.93
N ILE A 100 8.22 5.10 -12.67
CA ILE A 100 7.56 3.86 -13.11
C ILE A 100 6.31 4.20 -13.92
N LYS A 101 6.00 3.34 -14.92
CA LYS A 101 4.84 3.52 -15.80
C LYS A 101 3.54 3.35 -15.02
N ALA A 102 2.51 4.08 -15.43
CA ALA A 102 1.18 3.99 -14.87
C ALA A 102 0.58 2.58 -15.08
N GLU A 103 -0.16 2.12 -14.06
CA GLU A 103 -0.97 0.89 -14.09
C GLU A 103 -2.41 1.26 -13.74
N PHE A 104 -3.03 2.13 -14.55
CA PHE A 104 -4.42 2.54 -14.33
C PHE A 104 -5.33 1.33 -14.39
N ASN A 105 -6.23 1.22 -13.43
CA ASN A 105 -7.13 0.08 -13.30
C ASN A 105 -8.53 0.54 -12.86
N ASP A 106 -9.46 -0.39 -12.80
CA ASP A 106 -10.89 -0.16 -12.53
C ASP A 106 -11.24 0.05 -11.05
N THR A 107 -10.23 0.14 -10.16
CA THR A 107 -10.47 0.33 -8.74
C THR A 107 -10.94 1.75 -8.47
N PRO A 108 -12.16 1.95 -7.94
CA PRO A 108 -12.65 3.29 -7.63
C PRO A 108 -11.91 3.87 -6.41
N HIS A 109 -11.53 5.14 -6.47
CA HIS A 109 -10.83 5.84 -5.38
C HIS A 109 -11.79 6.16 -4.23
N LYS A 110 -12.28 5.13 -3.59
CA LYS A 110 -13.09 5.24 -2.37
C LYS A 110 -12.21 5.43 -1.13
N ARG A 111 -12.83 5.88 -0.03
CA ARG A 111 -12.16 5.98 1.27
C ARG A 111 -11.40 4.69 1.60
N GLY A 112 -10.13 4.83 1.98
CA GLY A 112 -9.21 3.74 2.32
C GLY A 112 -8.35 3.25 1.16
N ILE A 113 -8.55 3.70 -0.07
CA ILE A 113 -7.69 3.31 -1.21
C ILE A 113 -6.32 3.97 -1.06
N LEU A 114 -5.27 3.16 -1.27
CA LEU A 114 -3.90 3.58 -1.45
C LEU A 114 -3.61 3.73 -2.94
N SER A 115 -3.14 4.90 -3.34
CA SER A 115 -2.84 5.22 -4.73
C SER A 115 -1.51 5.95 -4.87
N MET A 116 -0.90 5.87 -6.05
CA MET A 116 0.41 6.47 -6.31
C MET A 116 0.26 7.93 -6.75
N ALA A 117 1.01 8.82 -6.12
CA ALA A 117 1.11 10.21 -6.54
C ALA A 117 2.03 10.32 -7.78
N ARG A 118 1.75 11.30 -8.63
CA ARG A 118 2.49 11.61 -9.85
C ARG A 118 2.45 13.08 -10.21
N SER A 119 3.31 13.51 -11.13
CA SER A 119 3.24 14.82 -11.77
C SER A 119 2.17 14.82 -12.90
N GLN A 120 2.26 15.76 -13.84
CA GLN A 120 1.37 15.78 -15.00
C GLN A 120 1.55 14.58 -15.92
N ASP A 121 2.79 14.12 -16.09
CA ASP A 121 3.08 12.91 -16.85
C ASP A 121 2.55 11.67 -16.12
N PRO A 122 1.67 10.86 -16.73
CA PRO A 122 1.17 9.61 -16.15
C PRO A 122 2.28 8.65 -15.70
N ASP A 123 3.41 8.62 -16.40
CA ASP A 123 4.55 7.74 -16.17
C ASP A 123 5.60 8.34 -15.22
N SER A 124 5.22 9.36 -14.43
CA SER A 124 6.12 10.05 -13.48
C SER A 124 6.02 9.58 -12.04
N ALA A 125 5.28 8.51 -11.78
CA ALA A 125 5.17 7.93 -10.45
C ALA A 125 6.55 7.44 -9.94
N GLY A 126 6.81 7.60 -8.64
CA GLY A 126 8.09 7.18 -8.04
C GLY A 126 7.90 6.57 -6.66
N SER A 127 8.07 7.37 -5.60
CA SER A 127 7.90 6.90 -4.21
C SER A 127 6.71 7.52 -3.49
N GLN A 128 6.17 8.63 -3.96
CA GLN A 128 5.09 9.32 -3.26
C GLN A 128 3.75 8.61 -3.46
N PHE A 129 3.02 8.45 -2.38
CA PHE A 129 1.71 7.79 -2.35
C PHE A 129 0.71 8.60 -1.53
N PHE A 130 -0.57 8.29 -1.69
CA PHE A 130 -1.61 8.88 -0.87
C PHE A 130 -2.67 7.85 -0.45
N VAL A 131 -3.27 8.09 0.71
CA VAL A 131 -4.42 7.34 1.22
C VAL A 131 -5.65 8.23 1.14
N VAL A 132 -6.67 7.77 0.44
CA VAL A 132 -7.95 8.48 0.27
C VAL A 132 -8.73 8.45 1.59
N VAL A 133 -9.14 9.61 2.10
CA VAL A 133 -9.96 9.70 3.33
C VAL A 133 -11.43 10.00 3.07
N LYS A 134 -11.79 10.35 1.83
CA LYS A 134 -13.16 10.53 1.35
C LYS A 134 -13.23 10.18 -0.12
N ASP A 135 -14.32 9.55 -0.55
CA ASP A 135 -14.54 9.11 -1.93
C ASP A 135 -14.17 10.20 -2.94
N SER A 136 -13.31 9.86 -3.89
CA SER A 136 -12.65 10.79 -4.82
C SER A 136 -12.65 10.23 -6.25
N GLY A 137 -13.85 9.93 -6.77
CA GLY A 137 -14.06 9.30 -8.09
C GLY A 137 -13.47 10.10 -9.28
N PHE A 138 -13.13 11.38 -9.10
CA PHE A 138 -12.42 12.18 -10.12
C PHE A 138 -10.98 11.69 -10.38
N LEU A 139 -10.44 10.80 -9.54
CA LEU A 139 -9.12 10.17 -9.73
C LEU A 139 -9.20 8.87 -10.53
N ASP A 140 -10.40 8.30 -10.71
CA ASP A 140 -10.59 6.99 -11.33
C ASP A 140 -10.06 6.99 -12.77
N GLY A 141 -9.29 5.94 -13.11
CA GLY A 141 -8.64 5.82 -14.41
C GLY A 141 -7.51 6.81 -14.69
N GLN A 142 -7.16 7.70 -13.74
CA GLN A 142 -6.10 8.71 -13.89
C GLN A 142 -4.95 8.55 -12.89
N TYR A 143 -5.15 7.77 -11.83
CA TYR A 143 -4.14 7.42 -10.83
C TYR A 143 -4.13 5.92 -10.60
N THR A 144 -2.96 5.36 -10.29
CA THR A 144 -2.81 3.93 -10.05
C THR A 144 -3.15 3.59 -8.62
N ALA A 145 -4.34 2.99 -8.41
CA ALA A 145 -4.70 2.38 -7.14
C ALA A 145 -3.94 1.05 -7.00
N PHE A 146 -3.14 0.88 -5.94
CA PHE A 146 -2.31 -0.30 -5.76
C PHE A 146 -2.48 -1.00 -4.41
N GLY A 147 -3.44 -0.54 -3.60
CA GLY A 147 -3.76 -1.17 -2.32
C GLY A 147 -4.96 -0.54 -1.63
N LYS A 148 -5.32 -1.10 -0.49
CA LYS A 148 -6.37 -0.57 0.39
C LYS A 148 -5.99 -0.72 1.86
N VAL A 149 -6.47 0.18 2.68
CA VAL A 149 -6.33 0.11 4.14
C VAL A 149 -7.21 -1.02 4.68
N LEU A 150 -6.61 -1.94 5.42
CA LEU A 150 -7.29 -3.00 6.18
C LEU A 150 -7.71 -2.49 7.56
N THR A 151 -6.76 -1.83 8.25
CA THR A 151 -6.99 -1.26 9.57
C THR A 151 -6.28 0.10 9.69
N GLY A 152 -6.72 0.95 10.62
CA GLY A 152 -6.05 2.22 10.89
C GLY A 152 -6.61 3.43 10.16
N MET A 153 -7.81 3.37 9.55
CA MET A 153 -8.44 4.57 8.97
C MET A 153 -8.68 5.68 10.00
N ALA A 154 -8.88 5.35 11.29
CA ALA A 154 -8.95 6.36 12.35
C ALA A 154 -7.61 7.10 12.54
N VAL A 155 -6.47 6.43 12.30
CA VAL A 155 -5.14 7.06 12.29
C VAL A 155 -5.02 8.02 11.10
N ALA A 156 -5.46 7.62 9.92
CA ALA A 156 -5.50 8.48 8.74
C ALA A 156 -6.38 9.73 8.97
N ASP A 157 -7.49 9.58 9.70
CA ASP A 157 -8.36 10.71 10.08
C ASP A 157 -7.67 11.68 11.04
N GLN A 158 -6.90 11.18 12.00
CA GLN A 158 -6.11 12.05 12.89
C GLN A 158 -5.02 12.80 12.12
N ILE A 159 -4.36 12.13 11.15
CA ILE A 159 -3.34 12.75 10.32
C ILE A 159 -3.95 13.86 9.45
N VAL A 160 -5.05 13.59 8.75
CA VAL A 160 -5.66 14.55 7.82
C VAL A 160 -6.22 15.79 8.53
N ASN A 161 -6.63 15.65 9.79
CA ASN A 161 -7.15 16.75 10.61
C ASN A 161 -6.07 17.49 11.40
N SER A 162 -4.78 17.15 11.20
CA SER A 162 -3.69 17.87 11.85
C SER A 162 -3.63 19.34 11.39
N PRO A 163 -3.31 20.30 12.28
CA PRO A 163 -3.05 21.68 11.90
C PRO A 163 -1.99 21.76 10.81
N ARG A 164 -2.27 22.51 9.74
CA ARG A 164 -1.43 22.60 8.54
C ARG A 164 -1.28 24.04 8.08
N ASP A 165 -0.26 24.28 7.26
CA ASP A 165 -0.04 25.56 6.62
C ASP A 165 -0.89 25.73 5.33
N ARG A 166 -0.67 26.86 4.62
CA ARG A 166 -1.39 27.19 3.38
C ARG A 166 -1.05 26.26 2.20
N ARG A 167 0.00 25.45 2.32
CA ARG A 167 0.42 24.44 1.34
C ARG A 167 -0.04 23.04 1.74
N ASP A 168 -0.96 22.93 2.68
CA ASP A 168 -1.49 21.69 3.25
C ASP A 168 -0.44 20.81 3.96
N ASN A 169 0.73 21.37 4.31
CA ASN A 169 1.77 20.65 5.00
C ASN A 169 1.55 20.75 6.53
N PRO A 170 1.47 19.63 7.27
CA PRO A 170 1.29 19.67 8.73
C PRO A 170 2.30 20.55 9.43
N ASN A 171 1.82 21.40 10.39
CA ASN A 171 2.70 22.28 11.16
C ASN A 171 3.70 21.52 12.04
N LYS A 172 3.31 20.33 12.51
CA LYS A 172 4.19 19.41 13.26
C LYS A 172 4.46 18.18 12.42
N ARG A 173 5.72 17.78 12.28
CA ARG A 173 6.13 16.58 11.53
C ARG A 173 5.32 15.36 11.95
N ILE A 174 4.82 14.64 10.95
CA ILE A 174 4.12 13.35 11.12
C ILE A 174 4.94 12.31 10.35
N GLU A 175 5.99 11.85 11.02
CA GLU A 175 6.91 10.88 10.46
C GLU A 175 6.26 9.51 10.33
N MET A 176 6.74 8.76 9.34
CA MET A 176 6.37 7.38 9.14
C MET A 176 7.58 6.46 9.16
N LYS A 177 7.32 5.21 9.53
CA LYS A 177 8.16 4.07 9.28
C LYS A 177 7.32 3.02 8.57
N VAL A 178 7.84 2.46 7.47
CA VAL A 178 7.08 1.50 6.66
C VAL A 178 7.76 0.15 6.65
N LYS A 179 7.00 -0.90 6.93
CA LYS A 179 7.47 -2.29 6.90
C LYS A 179 6.53 -3.12 6.03
N VAL A 180 7.07 -4.11 5.36
CA VAL A 180 6.30 -5.20 4.73
C VAL A 180 6.41 -6.43 5.61
N ILE A 181 5.29 -7.03 5.95
CA ILE A 181 5.21 -8.22 6.82
C ILE A 181 4.28 -9.26 6.21
N ASN A 182 4.50 -10.52 6.53
CA ASN A 182 3.56 -11.61 6.26
C ASN A 182 2.44 -11.62 7.31
N ARG A 183 1.20 -11.84 6.86
CA ARG A 183 0.01 -11.92 7.70
C ARG A 183 -0.65 -13.28 7.58
#